data_0f2a54175dbf61eac60162ce695e30d4
#
_entry.id   0f2a54175dbf61eac60162ce695e30d4
#
_cell.length_a   1.000
_cell.length_b   1.000
_cell.length_c   1.000
_cell.angle_alpha   90.00
_cell.angle_beta   90.00
_cell.angle_gamma   90.00
#
_symmetry.space_group_name_H-M   'P 1'
#
loop_
_entity.id
_entity.type
_entity.pdbx_description
1 polymer ?
#
loop_
_entity_poly.entity_id
_entity_poly.type
_entity_poly.pdbx_seq_one_letter_code
_entity_poly.pdbx_strand_id
1 'polypeptide(L)'
;PKKIILSFIYFARGIVIALFIFLPPSPTTAILFGIAFGFLWLATVPPTAGMVSFIFGTKYMGLLYGIVFLSHQIGSFFGAYLGGLFKEIYGSYDYAWYLSIALSIFAGLIHLPIKEKQVQRLQVV
;
A
#
# COMPACT_ATOMS: atom_id res chain seq x y z
N PRO A 1 10.99 7.26 -12.00
CA PRO A 1 9.53 7.18 -12.12
C PRO A 1 8.91 6.77 -10.79
N LYS A 2 7.93 7.54 -10.32
CA LYS A 2 7.28 7.31 -9.00
C LYS A 2 6.53 5.99 -8.96
N LYS A 3 6.01 5.53 -10.09
CA LYS A 3 5.35 4.22 -10.24
C LYS A 3 6.26 3.04 -9.87
N ILE A 4 7.54 3.11 -10.26
CA ILE A 4 8.53 2.06 -9.95
C ILE A 4 8.82 2.05 -8.44
N ILE A 5 8.93 3.23 -7.83
CA ILE A 5 9.12 3.36 -6.38
C ILE A 5 7.93 2.74 -5.65
N LEU A 6 6.70 3.07 -6.04
CA LEU A 6 5.49 2.50 -5.45
C LEU A 6 5.42 0.98 -5.65
N SER A 7 5.66 0.50 -6.86
CA SER A 7 5.69 -0.93 -7.15
C SER A 7 6.71 -1.66 -6.28
N PHE A 8 7.92 -1.12 -6.17
CA PHE A 8 8.97 -1.67 -5.30
C PHE A 8 8.55 -1.71 -3.83
N ILE A 9 7.96 -0.62 -3.30
CA ILE A 9 7.50 -0.55 -1.92
C ILE A 9 6.44 -1.63 -1.65
N TYR A 10 5.48 -1.84 -2.56
CA TYR A 10 4.46 -2.87 -2.39
C TYR A 10 5.01 -4.28 -2.46
N PHE A 11 5.96 -4.57 -3.38
CA PHE A 11 6.63 -5.87 -3.40
C PHE A 11 7.47 -6.10 -2.13
N ALA A 12 8.23 -5.10 -1.69
CA ALA A 12 8.99 -5.17 -0.44
C ALA A 12 8.08 -5.42 0.77
N ARG A 13 6.91 -4.79 0.81
CA ARG A 13 5.90 -5.02 1.85
C ARG A 13 5.42 -6.47 1.85
N GLY A 14 5.12 -7.03 0.70
CA GLY A 14 4.75 -8.46 0.56
C GLY A 14 5.85 -9.39 1.08
N ILE A 15 7.11 -9.11 0.76
CA ILE A 15 8.26 -9.87 1.24
C ILE A 15 8.39 -9.77 2.77
N VAL A 16 8.27 -8.57 3.33
CA VAL A 16 8.36 -8.35 4.79
C VAL A 16 7.26 -9.13 5.53
N ILE A 17 6.03 -9.13 5.01
CA ILE A 17 4.93 -9.92 5.58
C ILE A 17 5.24 -11.42 5.48
N ALA A 18 5.70 -11.90 4.33
CA ALA A 18 6.03 -13.31 4.13
C ALA A 18 7.14 -13.75 5.09
N LEU A 19 8.18 -12.96 5.25
CA LEU A 19 9.25 -13.25 6.21
C LEU A 19 8.73 -13.30 7.65
N PHE A 20 7.83 -12.39 8.03
CA PHE A 20 7.24 -12.39 9.36
C PHE A 20 6.45 -13.66 9.65
N ILE A 21 5.72 -14.19 8.67
CA ILE A 21 4.91 -15.41 8.83
C ILE A 21 5.79 -16.67 8.91
N PHE A 22 6.83 -16.74 8.09
CA PHE A 22 7.67 -17.94 7.97
C PHE A 22 8.82 -17.99 8.96
N LEU A 23 9.21 -16.86 9.59
CA LEU A 23 10.22 -16.85 10.63
C LEU A 23 9.65 -17.30 11.98
N PRO A 24 10.47 -17.91 12.85
CA PRO A 24 10.04 -18.29 14.19
C PRO A 24 9.53 -17.06 14.98
N PRO A 25 8.40 -17.17 15.66
CA PRO A 25 7.85 -16.07 16.44
C PRO A 25 8.79 -15.74 17.61
N SER A 26 9.25 -14.49 17.67
CA SER A 26 10.08 -13.98 18.76
C SER A 26 9.84 -12.47 18.94
N PRO A 27 10.14 -11.89 20.11
CA PRO A 27 10.07 -10.44 20.29
C PRO A 27 10.93 -9.68 19.28
N THR A 28 12.12 -10.20 18.96
CA THR A 28 13.01 -9.60 17.97
C THR A 28 12.40 -9.60 16.58
N THR A 29 11.83 -10.72 16.14
CA THR A 29 11.11 -10.81 14.84
C THR A 29 9.97 -9.82 14.77
N ALA A 30 9.17 -9.69 15.84
CA ALA A 30 8.07 -8.75 15.90
C ALA A 30 8.53 -7.28 15.82
N ILE A 31 9.60 -6.93 16.52
CA ILE A 31 10.17 -5.57 16.48
C ILE A 31 10.72 -5.25 15.10
N LEU A 32 11.51 -6.14 14.50
CA LEU A 32 12.07 -5.95 13.17
C LEU A 32 10.98 -5.83 12.10
N PHE A 33 9.93 -6.65 12.19
CA PHE A 33 8.76 -6.53 11.33
C PHE A 33 8.08 -5.18 11.49
N GLY A 34 7.84 -4.72 12.73
CA GLY A 34 7.20 -3.44 12.99
C GLY A 34 7.98 -2.27 12.42
N ILE A 35 9.30 -2.26 12.55
CA ILE A 35 10.18 -1.23 12.00
C ILE A 35 10.13 -1.25 10.47
N ALA A 36 10.37 -2.40 9.85
CA ALA A 36 10.42 -2.53 8.39
C ALA A 36 9.07 -2.21 7.75
N PHE A 37 7.99 -2.77 8.29
CA PHE A 37 6.65 -2.58 7.79
C PHE A 37 6.16 -1.13 7.98
N GLY A 38 6.43 -0.54 9.15
CA GLY A 38 6.09 0.86 9.43
C GLY A 38 6.80 1.84 8.50
N PHE A 39 8.09 1.61 8.25
CA PHE A 39 8.85 2.40 7.27
C PHE A 39 8.24 2.32 5.87
N LEU A 40 7.96 1.10 5.39
CA LEU A 40 7.35 0.89 4.08
C LEU A 40 5.91 1.44 4.01
N TRP A 41 5.18 1.45 5.13
CA TRP A 41 3.85 2.04 5.20
C TRP A 41 3.89 3.53 4.93
N LEU A 42 4.74 4.26 5.66
CA LEU A 42 4.86 5.71 5.51
C LEU A 42 5.47 6.11 4.17
N ALA A 43 6.36 5.30 3.63
CA ALA A 43 7.05 5.57 2.36
C ALA A 43 6.13 5.63 1.13
N THR A 44 4.88 5.16 1.21
CA THR A 44 3.93 5.23 0.08
C THR A 44 3.31 6.60 -0.11
N VAL A 45 3.20 7.41 0.93
CA VAL A 45 2.48 8.70 0.91
C VAL A 45 3.15 9.72 -0.01
N PRO A 46 4.45 10.03 0.13
CA PRO A 46 5.09 11.03 -0.71
C PRO A 46 5.09 10.70 -2.21
N PRO A 47 5.44 9.49 -2.66
CA PRO A 47 5.42 9.18 -4.09
C PRO A 47 4.00 9.15 -4.67
N THR A 48 2.98 8.77 -3.89
CA THR A 48 1.59 8.81 -4.32
C THR A 48 1.12 10.26 -4.54
N ALA A 49 1.33 11.12 -3.55
CA ALA A 49 1.01 12.53 -3.66
C ALA A 49 1.77 13.20 -4.82
N GLY A 50 3.07 12.90 -4.92
CA GLY A 50 3.92 13.41 -6.00
C GLY A 50 3.50 12.92 -7.40
N MET A 51 2.96 11.71 -7.51
CA MET A 51 2.45 11.20 -8.79
C MET A 51 1.14 11.89 -9.19
N VAL A 52 0.21 12.05 -8.26
CA VAL A 52 -1.06 12.77 -8.49
C VAL A 52 -0.77 14.21 -8.92
N SER A 53 0.08 14.91 -8.19
CA SER A 53 0.49 16.29 -8.50
C SER A 53 1.17 16.39 -9.87
N PHE A 54 2.06 15.48 -10.20
CA PHE A 54 2.76 15.47 -11.48
C PHE A 54 1.83 15.24 -12.67
N ILE A 55 0.89 14.29 -12.56
CA ILE A 55 -0.01 13.92 -13.67
C ILE A 55 -1.09 14.98 -13.87
N PHE A 56 -1.72 15.42 -12.78
CA PHE A 56 -2.94 16.24 -12.83
C PHE A 56 -2.72 17.71 -12.47
N GLY A 57 -1.52 18.08 -12.03
CA GLY A 57 -1.23 19.42 -11.53
C GLY A 57 -1.71 19.64 -10.10
N THR A 58 -1.41 20.85 -9.59
CA THR A 58 -1.70 21.21 -8.19
C THR A 58 -3.11 21.76 -7.98
N LYS A 59 -3.76 22.28 -9.05
CA LYS A 59 -5.07 22.95 -8.98
C LYS A 59 -6.15 22.08 -8.32
N TYR A 60 -6.21 20.80 -8.66
CA TYR A 60 -7.20 19.85 -8.14
C TYR A 60 -6.62 18.85 -7.17
N MET A 61 -5.42 19.12 -6.65
CA MET A 61 -4.67 18.18 -5.80
C MET A 61 -5.48 17.73 -4.59
N GLY A 62 -6.16 18.66 -3.90
CA GLY A 62 -6.96 18.32 -2.72
C GLY A 62 -8.09 17.34 -3.03
N LEU A 63 -8.83 17.58 -4.12
CA LEU A 63 -9.91 16.68 -4.54
C LEU A 63 -9.39 15.31 -4.97
N LEU A 64 -8.39 15.28 -5.84
CA LEU A 64 -7.88 14.04 -6.41
C LEU A 64 -7.17 13.19 -5.36
N TYR A 65 -6.36 13.81 -4.51
CA TYR A 65 -5.72 13.11 -3.41
C TYR A 65 -6.73 12.65 -2.35
N GLY A 66 -7.79 13.43 -2.14
CA GLY A 66 -8.93 13.05 -1.29
C GLY A 66 -9.62 11.76 -1.78
N ILE A 67 -9.82 11.60 -3.10
CA ILE A 67 -10.37 10.37 -3.69
C ILE A 67 -9.43 9.19 -3.48
N VAL A 68 -8.12 9.38 -3.69
CA VAL A 68 -7.11 8.35 -3.41
C VAL A 68 -7.13 7.96 -1.94
N PHE A 69 -7.20 8.94 -1.04
CA PHE A 69 -7.26 8.69 0.40
C PHE A 69 -8.56 7.99 0.82
N LEU A 70 -9.70 8.34 0.22
CA LEU A 70 -10.96 7.65 0.45
C LEU A 70 -10.87 6.17 0.06
N SER A 71 -10.29 5.87 -1.09
CA SER A 71 -10.10 4.47 -1.52
C SER A 71 -9.21 3.70 -0.54
N HIS A 72 -8.18 4.35 0.01
CA HIS A 72 -7.34 3.79 1.07
C HIS A 72 -8.15 3.48 2.34
N GLN A 73 -9.02 4.39 2.77
CA GLN A 73 -9.87 4.21 3.95
C GLN A 73 -10.87 3.06 3.77
N ILE A 74 -11.46 2.93 2.58
CA ILE A 74 -12.32 1.78 2.24
C ILE A 74 -11.54 0.47 2.34
N GLY A 75 -10.32 0.42 1.79
CA GLY A 75 -9.44 -0.73 1.91
C GLY A 75 -9.07 -1.06 3.36
N SER A 76 -8.82 -0.05 4.18
CA SER A 76 -8.51 -0.22 5.61
C SER A 76 -9.70 -0.79 6.39
N PHE A 77 -10.93 -0.34 6.07
CA PHE A 77 -12.14 -0.91 6.66
C PHE A 77 -12.28 -2.40 6.35
N PHE A 78 -12.16 -2.78 5.08
CA PHE A 78 -12.23 -4.20 4.69
C PHE A 78 -11.09 -5.01 5.27
N GLY A 79 -9.90 -4.46 5.36
CA GLY A 79 -8.75 -5.15 5.96
C GLY A 79 -8.97 -5.48 7.44
N ALA A 80 -9.44 -4.51 8.22
CA ALA A 80 -9.78 -4.72 9.62
C ALA A 80 -10.94 -5.71 9.81
N TYR A 81 -12.01 -5.55 9.02
CA TYR A 81 -13.18 -6.41 9.06
C TYR A 81 -12.83 -7.87 8.72
N LEU A 82 -12.14 -8.09 7.60
CA LEU A 82 -11.76 -9.45 7.17
C LEU A 82 -10.74 -10.08 8.14
N GLY A 83 -9.83 -9.29 8.70
CA GLY A 83 -8.89 -9.77 9.72
C GLY A 83 -9.62 -10.32 10.94
N GLY A 84 -10.61 -9.59 11.46
CA GLY A 84 -11.45 -10.02 12.57
C GLY A 84 -12.28 -11.27 12.22
N LEU A 85 -12.91 -11.26 11.04
CA LEU A 85 -13.72 -12.36 10.55
C LEU A 85 -12.91 -13.67 10.41
N PHE A 86 -11.72 -13.59 9.82
CA PHE A 86 -10.85 -14.77 9.68
C PHE A 86 -10.39 -15.30 11.04
N LYS A 87 -10.10 -14.41 11.99
CA LYS A 87 -9.78 -14.82 13.36
C LYS A 87 -10.94 -15.53 14.03
N GLU A 88 -12.17 -15.05 13.84
CA GLU A 88 -13.37 -15.67 14.40
C GLU A 88 -13.67 -17.03 13.78
N ILE A 89 -13.60 -17.16 12.45
CA ILE A 89 -13.96 -18.39 11.73
C ILE A 89 -12.86 -19.46 11.85
N TYR A 90 -11.60 -19.06 11.68
CA TYR A 90 -10.47 -20.00 11.58
C TYR A 90 -9.61 -20.05 12.85
N GLY A 91 -9.86 -19.21 13.85
CA GLY A 91 -9.06 -19.13 15.07
C GLY A 91 -7.66 -18.52 14.89
N SER A 92 -7.29 -18.09 13.68
CA SER A 92 -5.97 -17.59 13.32
C SER A 92 -6.06 -16.39 12.38
N TYR A 93 -5.00 -15.56 12.37
CA TYR A 93 -4.82 -14.46 11.41
C TYR A 93 -4.11 -14.89 10.11
N ASP A 94 -3.76 -16.14 9.94
CA ASP A 94 -2.93 -16.61 8.82
C ASP A 94 -3.54 -16.26 7.46
N TYR A 95 -4.85 -16.44 7.30
CA TYR A 95 -5.55 -16.08 6.06
C TYR A 95 -5.53 -14.57 5.78
N ALA A 96 -5.59 -13.74 6.83
CA ALA A 96 -5.45 -12.30 6.68
C ALA A 96 -4.04 -11.93 6.19
N TRP A 97 -3.00 -12.59 6.70
CA TRP A 97 -1.63 -12.40 6.24
C TRP A 97 -1.43 -12.86 4.79
N TYR A 98 -1.96 -14.03 4.42
CA TYR A 98 -1.89 -14.51 3.04
C TYR A 98 -2.61 -13.58 2.07
N LEU A 99 -3.79 -13.07 2.44
CA LEU A 99 -4.49 -12.06 1.67
C LEU A 99 -3.67 -10.78 1.53
N SER A 100 -3.01 -10.34 2.59
CA SER A 100 -2.16 -9.15 2.58
C SER A 100 -0.96 -9.29 1.65
N ILE A 101 -0.35 -10.48 1.59
CA ILE A 101 0.73 -10.80 0.63
C ILE A 101 0.20 -10.72 -0.80
N ALA A 102 -0.93 -11.38 -1.07
CA ALA A 102 -1.54 -11.39 -2.40
C ALA A 102 -1.90 -9.96 -2.87
N LEU A 103 -2.49 -9.14 -1.99
CA LEU A 103 -2.83 -7.76 -2.28
C LEU A 103 -1.58 -6.89 -2.47
N SER A 104 -0.50 -7.14 -1.75
CA SER A 104 0.78 -6.43 -1.93
C SER A 104 1.39 -6.72 -3.31
N ILE A 105 1.38 -7.97 -3.74
CA ILE A 105 1.84 -8.36 -5.09
C ILE A 105 0.95 -7.71 -6.15
N PHE A 106 -0.37 -7.79 -6.00
CA PHE A 106 -1.32 -7.18 -6.91
C PHE A 106 -1.12 -5.67 -7.01
N ALA A 107 -0.96 -4.98 -5.86
CA ALA A 107 -0.69 -3.56 -5.82
C ALA A 107 0.63 -3.21 -6.53
N GLY A 108 1.69 -3.98 -6.31
CA GLY A 108 2.96 -3.81 -7.01
C GLY A 108 2.80 -3.92 -8.54
N LEU A 109 2.06 -4.92 -8.99
CA LEU A 109 1.84 -5.16 -10.42
C LEU A 109 0.98 -4.06 -11.07
N ILE A 110 -0.11 -3.62 -10.42
CA ILE A 110 -1.02 -2.62 -10.98
C ILE A 110 -0.39 -1.24 -11.12
N HIS A 111 0.68 -0.94 -10.39
CA HIS A 111 1.41 0.32 -10.53
C HIS A 111 2.31 0.37 -11.78
N LEU A 112 2.75 -0.77 -12.30
CA LEU A 112 3.67 -0.82 -13.45
C LEU A 112 3.10 -0.21 -14.74
N PRO A 113 1.84 -0.46 -15.14
CA PRO A 113 1.27 0.09 -16.36
C PRO A 113 0.92 1.58 -16.27
N ILE A 114 0.99 2.21 -15.12
CA ILE A 114 0.67 3.63 -14.96
C ILE A 114 1.58 4.46 -15.87
N LYS A 115 0.97 5.31 -16.68
CA LYS A 115 1.68 6.26 -17.53
C LYS A 115 1.86 7.59 -16.79
N GLU A 116 3.08 7.87 -16.36
CA GLU A 116 3.42 9.16 -15.73
C GLU A 116 3.55 10.25 -16.81
N LYS A 117 2.43 10.67 -17.37
CA LYS A 117 2.35 11.77 -18.35
C LYS A 117 1.43 12.85 -17.80
N GLN A 118 1.85 14.10 -17.97
CA GLN A 118 1.05 15.26 -17.58
C GLN A 118 -0.21 15.39 -18.44
N VAL A 119 -1.34 15.64 -17.81
CA VAL A 119 -2.59 15.98 -18.48
C VAL A 119 -2.59 17.48 -18.72
N GLN A 120 -2.14 17.91 -19.89
CA GLN A 120 -1.89 19.32 -20.23
C GLN A 120 -3.08 20.25 -19.94
N ARG A 121 -4.31 19.85 -20.25
CA ARG A 121 -5.53 20.63 -19.99
C ARG A 121 -5.79 20.93 -18.50
N LEU A 122 -5.16 20.19 -17.60
CA LEU A 122 -5.31 20.36 -16.15
C LEU A 122 -4.12 21.11 -15.51
N GLN A 123 -3.06 21.37 -16.29
CA GLN A 123 -1.88 22.08 -15.83
C GLN A 123 -2.02 23.61 -15.96
N VAL A 124 -3.12 24.08 -16.55
CA VAL A 124 -3.35 25.53 -16.73
C VAL A 124 -3.63 26.14 -15.37
N VAL A 125 -2.81 27.12 -15.03
CA VAL A 125 -2.84 27.95 -13.80
C VAL A 125 -4.13 28.76 -13.73
#